data_54c83866d8323663671270872011f1db
#
_entry.id   54c83866d8323663671270872011f1db
#
_cell.length_a   1.000
_cell.length_b   1.000
_cell.length_c   1.000
_cell.angle_alpha   90.00
_cell.angle_beta   90.00
_cell.angle_gamma   90.00
#
_symmetry.space_group_name_H-M   'P 1'
#
loop_
_entity.id
_entity.type
_entity.pdbx_description
1 polymer ?
#
loop_
_entity_poly.entity_id
_entity_poly.type
_entity_poly.pdbx_seq_one_letter_code
_entity_poly.pdbx_strand_id
1 'polypeptide(L)'
;CSSDLYAVINVSNFIEVMDVKTAKHIATIPLENGRYITFHKGKAYATSYAGPVSLDPKAPLGKVVEIDTINLSITRQVTVGYQPEELEVVDNNLYVANSGGYRFPDYDKTVSVVDLATFKETKKIDVEVNLHRIKKDSDGDLYVTTRGNYYDVSSNLFVIDSKTHKIKKTFNIPVSNFTIVDNKLYYYSNEFNYTTFDFTKSFGVIDTKTEEIINKNLVNDPVIKNIETPYGIAVNPVTK
;
A
#
# COMPACT_ATOMS: atom_id res chain seq x y z
N CYS A 1 2.80 14.60 -19.43
CA CYS A 1 1.92 13.66 -18.69
C CYS A 1 1.59 12.53 -19.62
N SER A 2 2.08 11.33 -19.35
CA SER A 2 1.63 10.13 -20.04
C SER A 2 0.14 9.95 -19.74
N SER A 3 -0.68 9.80 -20.77
CA SER A 3 -2.09 9.41 -20.63
C SER A 3 -2.25 7.89 -20.56
N ASP A 4 -1.19 7.16 -20.20
CA ASP A 4 -1.15 5.72 -20.23
C ASP A 4 -1.61 5.14 -18.90
N LEU A 5 -2.30 4.02 -18.97
CA LEU A 5 -2.71 3.19 -17.84
C LEU A 5 -1.70 2.06 -17.63
N TYR A 6 -1.23 1.90 -16.40
CA TYR A 6 -0.33 0.82 -16.00
C TYR A 6 -1.08 -0.17 -15.13
N ALA A 7 -1.17 -1.41 -15.55
CA ALA A 7 -1.76 -2.51 -14.79
C ALA A 7 -0.68 -3.51 -14.36
N VAL A 8 -0.50 -3.66 -13.06
CA VAL A 8 0.44 -4.67 -12.52
C VAL A 8 -0.26 -6.03 -12.50
N ILE A 9 0.22 -6.96 -13.32
CA ILE A 9 -0.35 -8.30 -13.47
C ILE A 9 0.56 -9.31 -12.77
N ASN A 10 0.33 -9.51 -11.49
CA ASN A 10 1.23 -10.29 -10.63
C ASN A 10 1.40 -11.75 -11.06
N VAL A 11 0.32 -12.44 -11.42
CA VAL A 11 0.35 -13.87 -11.82
C VAL A 11 1.06 -14.07 -13.15
N SER A 12 0.94 -13.10 -14.07
CA SER A 12 1.56 -13.17 -15.39
C SER A 12 2.96 -12.55 -15.43
N ASN A 13 3.44 -12.00 -14.30
CA ASN A 13 4.79 -11.48 -14.15
C ASN A 13 5.15 -10.32 -15.08
N PHE A 14 4.21 -9.39 -15.28
CA PHE A 14 4.48 -8.18 -16.06
C PHE A 14 3.60 -7.01 -15.62
N ILE A 15 3.98 -5.81 -16.06
CA ILE A 15 3.15 -4.62 -16.05
C ILE A 15 2.67 -4.37 -17.47
N GLU A 16 1.37 -4.32 -17.67
CA GLU A 16 0.74 -3.95 -18.92
C GLU A 16 0.60 -2.44 -19.00
N VAL A 17 1.02 -1.85 -20.11
CA VAL A 17 0.85 -0.43 -20.40
C VAL A 17 -0.14 -0.27 -21.54
N MET A 18 -1.19 0.51 -21.32
CA MET A 18 -2.29 0.71 -22.24
C MET A 18 -2.61 2.19 -22.41
N ASP A 19 -3.07 2.58 -23.61
CA ASP A 19 -3.65 3.88 -23.83
C ASP A 19 -4.97 4.02 -23.04
N VAL A 20 -5.07 5.01 -22.18
CA VAL A 20 -6.21 5.18 -21.27
C VAL A 20 -7.53 5.48 -21.97
N LYS A 21 -7.51 6.04 -23.19
CA LYS A 21 -8.71 6.41 -23.95
C LYS A 21 -9.24 5.27 -24.81
N THR A 22 -8.33 4.48 -25.38
CA THR A 22 -8.67 3.44 -26.36
C THR A 22 -8.55 2.03 -25.80
N ALA A 23 -7.95 1.88 -24.59
CA ALA A 23 -7.57 0.61 -23.98
C ALA A 23 -6.68 -0.29 -24.85
N LYS A 24 -6.00 0.31 -25.85
CA LYS A 24 -5.08 -0.44 -26.70
C LYS A 24 -3.75 -0.66 -25.99
N HIS A 25 -3.21 -1.85 -26.19
CA HIS A 25 -1.87 -2.21 -25.76
C HIS A 25 -0.82 -1.22 -26.31
N ILE A 26 0.10 -0.80 -25.46
CA ILE A 26 1.28 0.00 -25.81
C ILE A 26 2.54 -0.83 -25.60
N ALA A 27 2.72 -1.40 -24.40
CA ALA A 27 3.91 -2.17 -24.05
C ALA A 27 3.65 -3.13 -22.89
N THR A 28 4.52 -4.11 -22.77
CA THR A 28 4.60 -5.03 -21.63
C THR A 28 5.98 -4.88 -20.98
N ILE A 29 6.03 -4.61 -19.68
CA ILE A 29 7.27 -4.50 -18.91
C ILE A 29 7.39 -5.72 -18.01
N PRO A 30 8.34 -6.64 -18.23
CA PRO A 30 8.51 -7.83 -17.40
C PRO A 30 8.82 -7.45 -15.94
N LEU A 31 8.04 -7.96 -14.99
CA LEU A 31 8.26 -7.80 -13.56
C LEU A 31 7.70 -9.01 -12.81
N GLU A 32 8.59 -9.88 -12.36
CA GLU A 32 8.20 -11.08 -11.62
C GLU A 32 7.44 -10.69 -10.35
N ASN A 33 6.23 -11.23 -10.21
CA ASN A 33 5.36 -11.05 -9.06
C ASN A 33 5.28 -9.59 -8.57
N GLY A 34 5.00 -8.66 -9.51
CA GLY A 34 4.77 -7.26 -9.23
C GLY A 34 3.53 -7.05 -8.37
N ARG A 35 3.55 -6.07 -7.48
CA ARG A 35 2.46 -5.84 -6.50
C ARG A 35 1.78 -4.49 -6.65
N TYR A 36 2.51 -3.43 -6.42
CA TYR A 36 1.99 -2.06 -6.44
C TYR A 36 2.88 -1.16 -7.29
N ILE A 37 2.31 -0.08 -7.79
CA ILE A 37 3.00 0.91 -8.59
C ILE A 37 2.61 2.31 -8.13
N THR A 38 3.58 3.23 -8.09
CA THR A 38 3.37 4.67 -7.86
C THR A 38 4.18 5.48 -8.86
N PHE A 39 3.81 6.77 -9.02
CA PHE A 39 4.44 7.65 -10.00
C PHE A 39 5.00 8.91 -9.34
N HIS A 40 6.19 9.31 -9.75
CA HIS A 40 6.81 10.53 -9.28
C HIS A 40 7.77 11.11 -10.33
N LYS A 41 7.60 12.40 -10.69
CA LYS A 41 8.49 13.14 -11.60
C LYS A 41 8.84 12.39 -12.89
N GLY A 42 7.83 11.85 -13.59
CA GLY A 42 8.02 11.16 -14.87
C GLY A 42 8.66 9.76 -14.77
N LYS A 43 8.74 9.20 -13.58
CA LYS A 43 9.16 7.82 -13.30
C LYS A 43 8.02 7.05 -12.65
N ALA A 44 8.00 5.74 -12.85
CA ALA A 44 7.18 4.84 -12.08
C ALA A 44 8.06 3.97 -11.18
N TYR A 45 7.54 3.62 -10.01
CA TYR A 45 8.20 2.73 -9.05
C TYR A 45 7.26 1.59 -8.74
N ALA A 46 7.73 0.36 -8.87
CA ALA A 46 6.91 -0.82 -8.63
C ALA A 46 7.59 -1.78 -7.67
N THR A 47 6.80 -2.36 -6.76
CA THR A 47 7.23 -3.41 -5.84
C THR A 47 7.11 -4.79 -6.49
N SER A 48 8.00 -5.71 -6.10
CA SER A 48 7.99 -7.10 -6.51
C SER A 48 8.44 -8.00 -5.36
N TYR A 49 7.80 -9.15 -5.21
CA TYR A 49 8.22 -10.16 -4.25
C TYR A 49 9.54 -10.86 -4.64
N ALA A 50 9.97 -10.71 -5.90
CA ALA A 50 11.17 -11.34 -6.44
C ALA A 50 11.19 -12.89 -6.31
N GLY A 51 10.02 -13.50 -6.26
CA GLY A 51 9.86 -14.94 -6.13
C GLY A 51 8.38 -15.35 -6.12
N PRO A 52 8.09 -16.64 -6.03
CA PRO A 52 6.73 -17.16 -6.09
C PRO A 52 5.89 -16.75 -4.87
N VAL A 53 4.57 -16.66 -5.06
CA VAL A 53 3.61 -16.51 -3.96
C VAL A 53 3.35 -17.88 -3.36
N SER A 54 4.04 -18.22 -2.30
CA SER A 54 3.87 -19.45 -1.53
C SER A 54 4.16 -19.22 -0.06
N LEU A 55 3.53 -19.99 0.81
CA LEU A 55 3.87 -20.01 2.23
C LEU A 55 5.26 -20.62 2.40
N ASP A 56 6.27 -19.79 2.46
CA ASP A 56 7.67 -20.20 2.60
C ASP A 56 8.44 -19.19 3.46
N PRO A 57 8.87 -19.55 4.67
CA PRO A 57 9.71 -18.70 5.52
C PRO A 57 11.08 -18.40 4.89
N LYS A 58 11.49 -19.14 3.87
CA LYS A 58 12.74 -18.91 3.11
C LYS A 58 12.54 -18.05 1.87
N ALA A 59 11.35 -17.46 1.68
CA ALA A 59 11.11 -16.55 0.56
C ALA A 59 12.21 -15.48 0.47
N PRO A 60 12.65 -15.08 -0.74
CA PRO A 60 13.69 -14.07 -0.90
C PRO A 60 13.21 -12.69 -0.43
N LEU A 61 14.17 -11.80 -0.18
CA LEU A 61 13.87 -10.38 -0.04
C LEU A 61 13.25 -9.86 -1.34
N GLY A 62 12.28 -8.98 -1.19
CA GLY A 62 11.66 -8.31 -2.32
C GLY A 62 12.50 -7.16 -2.87
N LYS A 63 11.98 -6.53 -3.89
CA LYS A 63 12.65 -5.39 -4.55
C LYS A 63 11.67 -4.31 -4.97
N VAL A 64 12.21 -3.12 -5.19
CA VAL A 64 11.57 -2.06 -5.96
C VAL A 64 12.33 -1.86 -7.25
N VAL A 65 11.60 -1.64 -8.33
CA VAL A 65 12.15 -1.24 -9.63
C VAL A 65 11.74 0.19 -9.96
N GLU A 66 12.65 0.95 -10.58
CA GLU A 66 12.36 2.21 -11.21
C GLU A 66 12.13 1.96 -12.71
N ILE A 67 11.06 2.55 -13.25
CA ILE A 67 10.66 2.44 -14.64
C ILE A 67 10.71 3.83 -15.28
N ASP A 68 11.39 3.93 -16.39
CA ASP A 68 11.32 5.11 -17.27
C ASP A 68 9.98 5.06 -18.02
N THR A 69 9.13 6.08 -17.82
CA THR A 69 7.78 6.11 -18.42
C THR A 69 7.78 6.58 -19.89
N ILE A 70 8.93 6.99 -20.43
CA ILE A 70 9.08 7.33 -21.87
C ILE A 70 9.54 6.08 -22.63
N ASN A 71 10.59 5.42 -22.13
CA ASN A 71 11.18 4.25 -22.79
C ASN A 71 10.49 2.94 -22.37
N LEU A 72 9.56 2.98 -21.40
CA LEU A 72 8.79 1.85 -20.87
C LEU A 72 9.68 0.68 -20.45
N SER A 73 10.75 0.99 -19.73
CA SER A 73 11.77 0.01 -19.35
C SER A 73 12.25 0.22 -17.90
N ILE A 74 12.63 -0.88 -17.25
CA ILE A 74 13.24 -0.84 -15.90
C ILE A 74 14.66 -0.28 -16.04
N THR A 75 14.96 0.78 -15.28
CA THR A 75 16.25 1.47 -15.29
C THR A 75 17.12 1.14 -14.09
N ARG A 76 16.52 0.92 -12.92
CA ARG A 76 17.22 0.62 -11.67
C ARG A 76 16.38 -0.34 -10.82
N GLN A 77 17.04 -1.03 -9.89
CA GLN A 77 16.36 -1.82 -8.86
C GLN A 77 17.11 -1.75 -7.53
N VAL A 78 16.36 -1.93 -6.44
CA VAL A 78 16.89 -1.98 -5.07
C VAL A 78 16.19 -3.08 -4.28
N THR A 79 16.93 -3.84 -3.50
CA THR A 79 16.40 -4.82 -2.55
C THR A 79 15.85 -4.09 -1.34
N VAL A 80 14.68 -4.54 -0.84
CA VAL A 80 13.97 -4.00 0.33
C VAL A 80 13.65 -5.13 1.32
N GLY A 81 12.58 -5.01 2.10
CA GLY A 81 12.13 -6.07 2.99
C GLY A 81 11.44 -7.23 2.27
N TYR A 82 10.87 -8.13 3.06
CA TYR A 82 10.16 -9.29 2.53
C TYR A 82 8.78 -8.94 2.02
N GLN A 83 8.46 -9.42 0.83
CA GLN A 83 7.12 -9.30 0.22
C GLN A 83 6.57 -7.88 0.30
N PRO A 84 7.25 -6.91 -0.36
CA PRO A 84 6.85 -5.51 -0.34
C PRO A 84 5.50 -5.31 -1.03
N GLU A 85 4.63 -4.58 -0.37
CA GLU A 85 3.29 -4.20 -0.84
C GLU A 85 3.28 -2.74 -1.35
N GLU A 86 2.36 -1.90 -0.86
CA GLU A 86 2.20 -0.53 -1.34
C GLU A 86 3.42 0.35 -1.01
N LEU A 87 3.63 1.37 -1.83
CA LEU A 87 4.76 2.28 -1.75
C LEU A 87 4.30 3.72 -1.99
N GLU A 88 4.93 4.68 -1.31
CA GLU A 88 4.58 6.10 -1.37
C GLU A 88 5.84 6.98 -1.41
N VAL A 89 5.79 8.07 -2.16
CA VAL A 89 6.92 9.02 -2.26
C VAL A 89 6.64 10.25 -1.41
N VAL A 90 7.57 10.58 -0.51
CA VAL A 90 7.59 11.84 0.21
C VAL A 90 8.94 12.52 -0.07
N ASP A 91 8.90 13.71 -0.63
CA ASP A 91 10.09 14.48 -1.07
C ASP A 91 10.98 13.67 -2.02
N ASN A 92 12.16 13.27 -1.58
CA ASN A 92 13.11 12.47 -2.37
C ASN A 92 13.24 11.04 -1.84
N ASN A 93 12.36 10.61 -0.96
CA ASN A 93 12.36 9.26 -0.40
C ASN A 93 11.14 8.47 -0.85
N LEU A 94 11.38 7.20 -1.16
CA LEU A 94 10.34 6.22 -1.42
C LEU A 94 10.21 5.32 -0.18
N TYR A 95 9.01 5.24 0.35
CA TYR A 95 8.65 4.44 1.51
C TYR A 95 7.90 3.20 1.05
N VAL A 96 8.33 2.03 1.50
CA VAL A 96 7.82 0.73 1.04
C VAL A 96 7.35 -0.11 2.22
N ALA A 97 6.08 -0.46 2.24
CA ALA A 97 5.51 -1.33 3.25
C ALA A 97 5.90 -2.79 2.98
N ASN A 98 6.64 -3.42 3.89
CA ASN A 98 7.05 -4.82 3.77
C ASN A 98 6.13 -5.69 4.62
N SER A 99 5.44 -6.63 4.00
CA SER A 99 4.48 -7.49 4.70
C SER A 99 5.11 -8.77 5.23
N GLY A 100 5.93 -9.42 4.44
CA GLY A 100 6.31 -10.80 4.69
C GLY A 100 5.10 -11.73 4.85
N GLY A 101 3.93 -11.36 4.25
CA GLY A 101 2.63 -11.97 4.54
C GLY A 101 2.53 -13.45 4.23
N TYR A 102 3.37 -13.98 3.36
CA TYR A 102 3.46 -15.42 3.05
C TYR A 102 4.62 -16.13 3.77
N ARG A 103 5.33 -15.45 4.68
CA ARG A 103 6.44 -16.01 5.47
C ARG A 103 6.01 -16.49 6.85
N PHE A 104 4.75 -16.87 7.03
CA PHE A 104 4.26 -17.35 8.32
C PHE A 104 5.24 -18.36 8.97
N PRO A 105 5.57 -18.23 10.27
CA PRO A 105 5.16 -17.16 11.19
C PRO A 105 6.06 -15.90 11.17
N ASP A 106 7.11 -15.87 10.34
CA ASP A 106 8.18 -14.87 10.32
C ASP A 106 7.82 -13.67 9.41
N TYR A 107 6.71 -13.02 9.67
CA TYR A 107 6.28 -11.82 8.94
C TYR A 107 7.34 -10.71 8.99
N ASP A 108 7.38 -9.86 7.94
CA ASP A 108 8.11 -8.59 8.02
C ASP A 108 7.27 -7.56 8.81
N LYS A 109 7.94 -6.56 9.37
CA LYS A 109 7.35 -5.53 10.22
C LYS A 109 7.88 -4.12 9.90
N THR A 110 8.50 -3.96 8.73
CA THR A 110 9.28 -2.77 8.43
C THR A 110 8.72 -1.96 7.27
N VAL A 111 8.93 -0.64 7.33
CA VAL A 111 8.89 0.24 6.16
C VAL A 111 10.31 0.51 5.72
N SER A 112 10.67 0.13 4.49
CA SER A 112 11.94 0.47 3.87
C SER A 112 11.92 1.91 3.36
N VAL A 113 13.01 2.66 3.60
CA VAL A 113 13.21 4.01 3.08
C VAL A 113 14.30 3.96 2.01
N VAL A 114 13.92 4.29 0.77
CA VAL A 114 14.82 4.31 -0.38
C VAL A 114 15.03 5.75 -0.83
N ASP A 115 16.28 6.20 -0.86
CA ASP A 115 16.64 7.50 -1.44
C ASP A 115 16.55 7.44 -2.96
N LEU A 116 15.73 8.28 -3.57
CA LEU A 116 15.47 8.26 -5.01
C LEU A 116 16.63 8.74 -5.86
N ALA A 117 17.56 9.55 -5.32
CA ALA A 117 18.71 10.02 -6.07
C ALA A 117 19.73 8.88 -6.26
N THR A 118 20.07 8.19 -5.19
CA THR A 118 21.06 7.08 -5.20
C THR A 118 20.42 5.73 -5.52
N PHE A 119 19.12 5.61 -5.36
CA PHE A 119 18.29 4.41 -5.45
C PHE A 119 18.82 3.27 -4.56
N LYS A 120 19.09 3.63 -3.29
CA LYS A 120 19.54 2.70 -2.25
C LYS A 120 18.63 2.76 -1.04
N GLU A 121 18.41 1.62 -0.41
CA GLU A 121 17.77 1.58 0.91
C GLU A 121 18.70 2.24 1.93
N THR A 122 18.21 3.27 2.60
CA THR A 122 18.97 4.05 3.59
C THR A 122 18.57 3.71 5.02
N LYS A 123 17.36 3.20 5.22
CA LYS A 123 16.81 2.91 6.54
C LYS A 123 15.67 1.91 6.46
N LYS A 124 15.43 1.20 7.56
CA LYS A 124 14.17 0.50 7.87
C LYS A 124 13.54 1.09 9.13
N ILE A 125 12.23 1.28 9.08
CA ILE A 125 11.43 1.76 10.20
C ILE A 125 10.62 0.57 10.72
N ASP A 126 10.88 0.14 11.96
CA ASP A 126 10.07 -0.89 12.61
C ASP A 126 8.68 -0.33 12.94
N VAL A 127 7.62 -1.04 12.57
CA VAL A 127 6.23 -0.66 12.82
C VAL A 127 5.50 -1.79 13.55
N GLU A 128 4.89 -2.70 12.81
CA GLU A 128 4.15 -3.87 13.29
C GLU A 128 4.10 -4.93 12.18
N VAL A 129 3.79 -6.16 12.48
CA VAL A 129 3.83 -7.27 11.51
C VAL A 129 2.84 -7.10 10.36
N ASN A 130 3.26 -7.54 9.16
CA ASN A 130 2.40 -7.71 8.00
C ASN A 130 1.83 -6.38 7.48
N LEU A 131 2.71 -5.43 7.17
CA LEU A 131 2.34 -4.13 6.59
C LEU A 131 1.67 -4.30 5.23
N HIS A 132 0.73 -3.41 4.88
CA HIS A 132 -0.02 -3.54 3.63
C HIS A 132 -0.13 -2.23 2.85
N ARG A 133 -0.90 -1.26 3.34
CA ARG A 133 -1.12 0.01 2.67
C ARG A 133 -0.24 1.10 3.26
N ILE A 134 0.22 2.00 2.40
CA ILE A 134 0.95 3.19 2.81
C ILE A 134 0.59 4.36 1.89
N LYS A 135 0.13 5.47 2.46
CA LYS A 135 -0.16 6.72 1.74
C LYS A 135 0.22 7.90 2.61
N LYS A 136 0.65 8.99 1.97
CA LYS A 136 0.93 10.24 2.67
C LYS A 136 -0.29 11.14 2.75
N ASP A 137 -0.32 11.98 3.76
CA ASP A 137 -1.19 13.15 3.82
C ASP A 137 -0.52 14.40 3.20
N SER A 138 -1.17 15.57 3.37
CA SER A 138 -0.66 16.84 2.85
C SER A 138 0.57 17.38 3.57
N ASP A 139 0.85 16.92 4.80
CA ASP A 139 2.02 17.33 5.58
C ASP A 139 3.21 16.39 5.37
N GLY A 140 2.98 15.31 4.64
CA GLY A 140 3.97 14.28 4.34
C GLY A 140 4.04 13.19 5.41
N ASP A 141 3.14 13.17 6.39
CA ASP A 141 3.02 12.06 7.32
C ASP A 141 2.47 10.81 6.62
N LEU A 142 3.02 9.66 6.95
CA LEU A 142 2.68 8.40 6.30
C LEU A 142 1.70 7.60 7.14
N TYR A 143 0.54 7.32 6.58
CA TYR A 143 -0.46 6.43 7.14
C TYR A 143 -0.21 5.01 6.64
N VAL A 144 0.00 4.06 7.56
CA VAL A 144 0.40 2.69 7.26
C VAL A 144 -0.55 1.71 7.92
N THR A 145 -1.12 0.77 7.15
CA THR A 145 -1.93 -0.31 7.71
C THR A 145 -1.14 -1.59 7.90
N THR A 146 -1.54 -2.38 8.88
CA THR A 146 -1.09 -3.75 9.09
C THR A 146 -2.26 -4.72 9.01
N ARG A 147 -1.99 -5.97 8.68
CA ARG A 147 -2.97 -7.07 8.75
C ARG A 147 -2.88 -7.87 10.03
N GLY A 148 -1.88 -7.56 10.88
CA GLY A 148 -1.55 -8.39 12.03
C GLY A 148 -1.03 -9.76 11.61
N ASN A 149 -1.08 -10.70 12.54
CA ASN A 149 -0.60 -12.06 12.29
C ASN A 149 -1.73 -13.10 12.16
N TYR A 150 -2.98 -12.63 12.06
CA TYR A 150 -4.21 -13.44 11.97
C TYR A 150 -4.48 -14.32 13.20
N TYR A 151 -3.82 -14.06 14.31
CA TYR A 151 -3.98 -14.84 15.56
C TYR A 151 -4.15 -13.93 16.78
N ASP A 152 -3.09 -13.35 17.31
CA ASP A 152 -3.09 -12.55 18.54
C ASP A 152 -2.65 -11.10 18.34
N VAL A 153 -2.11 -10.77 17.19
CA VAL A 153 -1.83 -9.38 16.77
C VAL A 153 -2.88 -8.94 15.75
N SER A 154 -3.73 -8.02 16.17
CA SER A 154 -4.80 -7.47 15.32
C SER A 154 -4.25 -6.52 14.25
N SER A 155 -5.01 -6.35 13.16
CA SER A 155 -4.74 -5.28 12.20
C SER A 155 -4.85 -3.89 12.83
N ASN A 156 -4.12 -2.91 12.29
CA ASN A 156 -4.03 -1.58 12.86
C ASN A 156 -3.70 -0.52 11.81
N LEU A 157 -3.81 0.74 12.21
CA LEU A 157 -3.39 1.92 11.45
C LEU A 157 -2.39 2.74 12.25
N PHE A 158 -1.24 3.03 11.64
CA PHE A 158 -0.15 3.82 12.20
C PHE A 158 0.07 5.10 11.41
N VAL A 159 0.56 6.14 12.10
CA VAL A 159 1.09 7.35 11.47
C VAL A 159 2.58 7.43 11.74
N ILE A 160 3.36 7.60 10.69
CA ILE A 160 4.81 7.76 10.74
C ILE A 160 5.16 9.18 10.30
N ASP A 161 5.88 9.91 11.12
CA ASP A 161 6.50 11.18 10.73
C ASP A 161 7.64 10.88 9.74
N SER A 162 7.49 11.31 8.50
CA SER A 162 8.45 11.05 7.42
C SER A 162 9.79 11.77 7.60
N LYS A 163 9.87 12.81 8.43
CA LYS A 163 11.10 13.58 8.71
C LYS A 163 11.94 12.94 9.80
N THR A 164 11.29 12.45 10.85
CA THR A 164 11.95 11.82 12.00
C THR A 164 12.05 10.30 11.88
N HIS A 165 11.24 9.70 11.00
CA HIS A 165 11.07 8.26 10.82
C HIS A 165 10.60 7.55 12.11
N LYS A 166 9.76 8.21 12.88
CA LYS A 166 9.18 7.66 14.12
C LYS A 166 7.68 7.49 13.99
N ILE A 167 7.15 6.48 14.66
CA ILE A 167 5.70 6.34 14.83
C ILE A 167 5.22 7.53 15.65
N LYS A 168 4.31 8.31 15.10
CA LYS A 168 3.68 9.49 15.68
C LYS A 168 2.38 9.12 16.39
N LYS A 169 1.62 8.19 15.80
CA LYS A 169 0.34 7.75 16.34
C LYS A 169 0.02 6.30 15.97
N THR A 170 -0.69 5.63 16.87
CA THR A 170 -1.34 4.34 16.66
C THR A 170 -2.83 4.51 16.92
N PHE A 171 -3.67 4.15 15.94
CA PHE A 171 -5.12 4.35 16.04
C PHE A 171 -5.83 3.25 16.82
N ASN A 172 -5.28 2.04 16.88
CA ASN A 172 -5.89 0.85 17.48
C ASN A 172 -7.26 0.53 16.85
N ILE A 173 -7.35 0.67 15.54
CA ILE A 173 -8.52 0.30 14.74
C ILE A 173 -8.08 -0.55 13.55
N PRO A 174 -8.89 -1.52 13.13
CA PRO A 174 -8.64 -2.27 11.92
C PRO A 174 -8.91 -1.39 10.70
N VAL A 175 -7.98 -1.41 9.74
CA VAL A 175 -8.13 -0.73 8.44
C VAL A 175 -7.61 -1.63 7.34
N SER A 176 -8.52 -2.13 6.50
CA SER A 176 -8.15 -3.00 5.38
C SER A 176 -7.67 -2.21 4.17
N ASN A 177 -8.30 -1.07 3.90
CA ASN A 177 -7.88 -0.15 2.84
C ASN A 177 -8.39 1.27 3.11
N PHE A 178 -7.71 2.26 2.53
CA PHE A 178 -8.07 3.66 2.71
C PHE A 178 -7.61 4.52 1.54
N THR A 179 -8.18 5.72 1.45
CA THR A 179 -7.72 6.81 0.58
C THR A 179 -7.72 8.12 1.34
N ILE A 180 -6.82 9.04 0.96
CA ILE A 180 -6.72 10.38 1.59
C ILE A 180 -7.06 11.44 0.55
N VAL A 181 -8.03 12.29 0.87
CA VAL A 181 -8.45 13.43 0.05
C VAL A 181 -8.77 14.60 0.97
N ASP A 182 -8.24 15.79 0.69
CA ASP A 182 -8.52 17.03 1.42
C ASP A 182 -8.41 16.90 2.96
N ASN A 183 -7.30 16.36 3.43
CA ASN A 183 -7.02 16.13 4.85
C ASN A 183 -8.00 15.17 5.54
N LYS A 184 -8.68 14.33 4.77
CA LYS A 184 -9.55 13.28 5.31
C LYS A 184 -9.10 11.93 4.78
N LEU A 185 -8.89 11.00 5.70
CA LEU A 185 -8.63 9.61 5.41
C LEU A 185 -9.96 8.86 5.51
N TYR A 186 -10.45 8.38 4.37
CA TYR A 186 -11.63 7.52 4.28
C TYR A 186 -11.17 6.06 4.28
N TYR A 187 -11.75 5.24 5.15
CA TYR A 187 -11.33 3.84 5.27
C TYR A 187 -12.51 2.88 5.35
N TYR A 188 -12.22 1.63 5.02
CA TYR A 188 -13.04 0.50 5.45
C TYR A 188 -12.18 -0.56 6.14
N SER A 189 -12.82 -1.33 7.00
CA SER A 189 -12.28 -2.59 7.50
C SER A 189 -13.20 -3.75 7.14
N ASN A 190 -12.60 -4.93 7.01
CA ASN A 190 -13.29 -6.19 6.79
C ASN A 190 -12.51 -7.27 7.54
N GLU A 191 -12.81 -7.42 8.83
CA GLU A 191 -12.11 -8.31 9.76
C GLU A 191 -12.91 -9.57 10.01
N PHE A 192 -12.28 -10.73 9.87
CA PHE A 192 -12.90 -12.00 10.20
C PHE A 192 -12.96 -12.19 11.72
N ASN A 193 -14.16 -12.42 12.22
CA ASN A 193 -14.40 -12.71 13.64
C ASN A 193 -14.45 -14.21 13.87
N TYR A 194 -13.43 -14.78 14.51
CA TYR A 194 -13.33 -16.21 14.78
C TYR A 194 -14.35 -16.73 15.79
N THR A 195 -15.06 -15.85 16.52
CA THR A 195 -16.13 -16.24 17.46
C THR A 195 -17.47 -16.40 16.76
N THR A 196 -17.80 -15.46 15.86
CA THR A 196 -19.08 -15.48 15.12
C THR A 196 -18.97 -16.17 13.77
N PHE A 197 -17.76 -16.46 13.30
CA PHE A 197 -17.45 -16.99 11.97
C PHE A 197 -17.98 -16.09 10.84
N ASP A 198 -17.99 -14.79 11.05
CA ASP A 198 -18.47 -13.78 10.11
C ASP A 198 -17.47 -12.62 10.02
N PHE A 199 -17.67 -11.74 9.03
CA PHE A 199 -16.85 -10.55 8.84
C PHE A 199 -17.48 -9.33 9.54
N THR A 200 -16.71 -8.70 10.43
CA THR A 200 -17.05 -7.39 10.97
C THR A 200 -16.56 -6.32 10.01
N LYS A 201 -17.48 -5.49 9.54
CA LYS A 201 -17.22 -4.42 8.58
C LYS A 201 -17.40 -3.06 9.25
N SER A 202 -16.49 -2.15 8.98
CA SER A 202 -16.65 -0.74 9.38
C SER A 202 -16.20 0.20 8.28
N PHE A 203 -16.79 1.39 8.26
CA PHE A 203 -16.46 2.46 7.32
C PHE A 203 -16.32 3.74 8.12
N GLY A 204 -15.23 4.43 7.97
CA GLY A 204 -15.02 5.63 8.76
C GLY A 204 -14.16 6.69 8.09
N VAL A 205 -14.07 7.81 8.79
CA VAL A 205 -13.27 8.98 8.37
C VAL A 205 -12.42 9.46 9.52
N ILE A 206 -11.15 9.70 9.21
CA ILE A 206 -10.17 10.33 10.10
C ILE A 206 -9.81 11.69 9.49
N ASP A 207 -9.78 12.72 10.32
CA ASP A 207 -9.16 14.01 9.97
C ASP A 207 -7.65 13.87 10.13
N THR A 208 -6.88 14.06 9.03
CA THR A 208 -5.42 13.87 9.07
C THR A 208 -4.68 15.03 9.72
N LYS A 209 -5.30 16.20 9.89
CA LYS A 209 -4.69 17.34 10.56
C LYS A 209 -4.76 17.23 12.08
N THR A 210 -5.90 16.78 12.60
CA THR A 210 -6.10 16.58 14.04
C THR A 210 -5.75 15.15 14.46
N GLU A 211 -5.62 14.23 13.50
CA GLU A 211 -5.45 12.79 13.72
C GLU A 211 -6.58 12.20 14.58
N GLU A 212 -7.81 12.68 14.41
CA GLU A 212 -8.98 12.22 15.12
C GLU A 212 -9.95 11.48 14.21
N ILE A 213 -10.58 10.45 14.73
CA ILE A 213 -11.68 9.77 14.04
C ILE A 213 -12.91 10.64 14.14
N ILE A 214 -13.34 11.25 13.03
CA ILE A 214 -14.48 12.15 12.97
C ILE A 214 -15.79 11.46 12.61
N ASN A 215 -15.73 10.27 12.02
CA ASN A 215 -16.89 9.47 11.73
C ASN A 215 -16.52 7.97 11.75
N LYS A 216 -17.29 7.16 12.50
CA LYS A 216 -17.13 5.69 12.59
C LYS A 216 -18.19 4.92 11.81
N ASN A 217 -19.19 5.59 11.26
CA ASN A 217 -20.35 5.03 10.58
C ASN A 217 -20.62 5.78 9.27
N LEU A 218 -19.61 5.92 8.42
CA LEU A 218 -19.71 6.65 7.16
C LEU A 218 -20.82 6.09 6.26
N VAL A 219 -20.98 4.77 6.24
CA VAL A 219 -22.03 4.07 5.50
C VAL A 219 -23.14 3.68 6.46
N ASN A 220 -24.18 4.50 6.53
CA ASN A 220 -25.33 4.28 7.40
C ASN A 220 -26.64 3.98 6.63
N ASP A 221 -26.57 3.80 5.32
CA ASP A 221 -27.72 3.44 4.49
C ASP A 221 -28.04 1.94 4.66
N PRO A 222 -29.29 1.57 5.00
CA PRO A 222 -29.68 0.17 5.17
C PRO A 222 -29.55 -0.67 3.91
N VAL A 223 -29.58 -0.07 2.72
CA VAL A 223 -29.39 -0.75 1.43
C VAL A 223 -27.92 -1.05 1.20
N ILE A 224 -27.05 -0.12 1.58
CA ILE A 224 -25.58 -0.21 1.42
C ILE A 224 -24.94 -1.05 2.56
N LYS A 225 -25.61 -1.23 3.69
CA LYS A 225 -25.16 -2.12 4.79
C LYS A 225 -24.91 -3.57 4.34
N ASN A 226 -25.42 -3.96 3.21
CA ASN A 226 -25.24 -5.30 2.62
C ASN A 226 -24.05 -5.40 1.67
N ILE A 227 -23.06 -4.49 1.73
CA ILE A 227 -21.79 -4.71 1.03
C ILE A 227 -21.15 -5.96 1.63
N GLU A 228 -21.15 -7.05 0.87
CA GLU A 228 -20.65 -8.34 1.37
C GLU A 228 -19.14 -8.30 1.58
N THR A 229 -18.40 -7.79 0.59
CA THR A 229 -16.94 -7.73 0.66
C THR A 229 -16.43 -6.44 0.03
N PRO A 230 -16.14 -5.40 0.83
CA PRO A 230 -15.48 -4.21 0.29
C PRO A 230 -14.06 -4.55 -0.16
N TYR A 231 -13.72 -4.21 -1.40
CA TYR A 231 -12.42 -4.54 -1.99
C TYR A 231 -11.55 -3.31 -2.27
N GLY A 232 -12.16 -2.20 -2.62
CA GLY A 232 -11.47 -0.95 -2.90
C GLY A 232 -12.24 0.25 -2.38
N ILE A 233 -11.55 1.38 -2.24
CA ILE A 233 -12.13 2.66 -1.86
C ILE A 233 -11.53 3.76 -2.72
N ALA A 234 -12.39 4.59 -3.28
CA ALA A 234 -12.01 5.80 -4.00
C ALA A 234 -12.96 6.93 -3.62
N VAL A 235 -12.44 8.13 -3.56
CA VAL A 235 -13.21 9.34 -3.32
C VAL A 235 -13.08 10.23 -4.54
N ASN A 236 -14.21 10.72 -5.07
CA ASN A 236 -14.18 11.72 -6.11
C ASN A 236 -13.77 13.08 -5.48
N PRO A 237 -12.62 13.67 -5.88
CA PRO A 237 -12.13 14.88 -5.24
C PRO A 237 -12.99 16.11 -5.52
N VAL A 238 -13.88 16.06 -6.52
CA VAL A 238 -14.75 17.17 -6.92
C VAL A 238 -16.11 17.11 -6.24
N THR A 239 -16.74 15.93 -6.19
CA THR A 239 -18.10 15.78 -5.63
C THR A 239 -18.10 15.32 -4.18
N LYS A 240 -16.96 14.75 -3.69
CA LYS A 240 -16.73 14.23 -2.32
C LYS A 240 -17.79 13.26 -1.83
#